data_52854c255111623050378ac6ef53a9a5
#
_entry.id   52854c255111623050378ac6ef53a9a5
#
_cell.length_a   1.000
_cell.length_b   1.000
_cell.length_c   1.000
_cell.angle_alpha   90.00
_cell.angle_beta   90.00
_cell.angle_gamma   90.00
#
_symmetry.space_group_name_H-M   'P 1'
#
loop_
_entity.id
_entity.type
_entity.pdbx_description
1 polymer ?
#
loop_
_entity_poly.entity_id
_entity_poly.type
_entity_poly.pdbx_seq_one_letter_code
_entity_poly.pdbx_strand_id
1 'polypeptide(L)'
;MKKCLSFLFVLSLFINVISYAQDSTSKPYVVAGNIGITNNGISIIPTFSLQEPAFNYTGTLSRGGKFSIDPDVRLTFDGRKGGAMIWLRYKLVDSKKFNFRVGAHPAFNFALKSVTENGKTWNITQARRFIATELAPSYTINNHISFGAYYLHGNGLQTDGPISTHFVNFISSFSGIKLGATHLLSFSPQVYYLQIDKEDGFYLTGNVVLTSKKSPIALMYLYNKEIRTNITGSKNLDWNLTLMYNFNKSFKQIK
;
A
#
# COMPACT_ATOMS: atom_id res chain seq x y z
N MET A 1 -30.40 -12.48 23.22
CA MET A 1 -29.93 -11.49 24.22
C MET A 1 -28.41 -11.49 24.46
N LYS A 2 -27.70 -12.63 24.55
CA LYS A 2 -26.23 -12.67 24.80
C LYS A 2 -25.35 -11.98 23.73
N LYS A 3 -25.75 -12.01 22.44
CA LYS A 3 -24.99 -11.40 21.34
C LYS A 3 -25.08 -9.86 21.31
N CYS A 4 -26.17 -9.26 21.80
CA CYS A 4 -26.30 -7.79 21.91
C CYS A 4 -25.45 -7.22 23.06
N LEU A 5 -25.25 -7.96 24.13
CA LEU A 5 -24.45 -7.51 25.28
C LEU A 5 -22.96 -7.44 24.93
N SER A 6 -22.46 -8.39 24.12
CA SER A 6 -21.06 -8.38 23.64
C SER A 6 -20.76 -7.21 22.72
N PHE A 7 -21.72 -6.80 21.88
CA PHE A 7 -21.57 -5.66 20.98
C PHE A 7 -21.54 -4.33 21.75
N LEU A 8 -22.38 -4.20 22.77
CA LEU A 8 -22.38 -3.03 23.68
C LEU A 8 -21.08 -2.90 24.49
N PHE A 9 -20.50 -4.02 24.92
CA PHE A 9 -19.24 -4.03 25.66
C PHE A 9 -18.05 -3.61 24.78
N VAL A 10 -17.98 -4.08 23.53
CA VAL A 10 -16.97 -3.63 22.56
C VAL A 10 -17.14 -2.15 22.22
N LEU A 11 -18.37 -1.67 22.04
CA LEU A 11 -18.66 -0.26 21.77
C LEU A 11 -18.27 0.65 22.95
N SER A 12 -18.45 0.22 24.19
CA SER A 12 -18.05 0.97 25.39
C SER A 12 -16.53 1.09 25.55
N LEU A 13 -15.76 0.10 25.09
CA LEU A 13 -14.30 0.16 25.05
C LEU A 13 -13.80 1.22 24.03
N PHE A 14 -14.49 1.38 22.90
CA PHE A 14 -14.15 2.42 21.92
C PHE A 14 -14.46 3.84 22.41
N ILE A 15 -15.53 4.03 23.20
CA ILE A 15 -15.90 5.35 23.74
C ILE A 15 -14.88 5.85 24.77
N ASN A 16 -14.28 4.97 25.57
CA ASN A 16 -13.25 5.36 26.54
C ASN A 16 -11.91 5.78 25.90
N VAL A 17 -11.59 5.29 24.69
CA VAL A 17 -10.37 5.69 23.95
C VAL A 17 -10.48 7.12 23.41
N ILE A 18 -11.68 7.61 23.14
CA ILE A 18 -11.90 8.96 22.62
C ILE A 18 -11.71 10.05 23.70
N SER A 19 -11.94 9.71 24.97
CA SER A 19 -11.88 10.68 26.09
C SER A 19 -10.45 11.09 26.51
N TYR A 20 -9.41 10.36 26.12
CA TYR A 20 -8.01 10.72 26.41
C TYR A 20 -7.33 11.61 25.36
N ALA A 21 -8.08 12.09 24.35
CA ALA A 21 -7.56 12.89 23.25
C ALA A 21 -7.52 14.41 23.52
N GLN A 22 -7.74 14.85 24.75
CA GLN A 22 -7.70 16.29 25.12
C GLN A 22 -6.31 16.69 25.67
N ASP A 23 -5.28 16.51 24.85
CA ASP A 23 -3.98 17.15 25.11
C ASP A 23 -3.96 18.52 24.42
N SER A 24 -3.78 19.59 25.21
CA SER A 24 -4.03 20.99 24.85
C SER A 24 -3.02 21.63 23.86
N THR A 25 -2.06 20.88 23.35
CA THR A 25 -1.21 21.29 22.24
C THR A 25 -1.81 20.77 20.94
N SER A 26 -2.39 21.64 20.11
CA SER A 26 -2.97 21.28 18.83
C SER A 26 -1.92 20.66 17.90
N LYS A 27 -1.85 19.32 17.89
CA LYS A 27 -0.96 18.59 16.98
C LYS A 27 -1.37 18.90 15.53
N PRO A 28 -0.41 19.21 14.66
CA PRO A 28 -0.74 19.56 13.28
C PRO A 28 -1.34 18.37 12.53
N TYR A 29 -2.23 18.66 11.60
CA TYR A 29 -2.61 17.72 10.56
C TYR A 29 -1.53 17.71 9.49
N VAL A 30 -1.13 16.54 9.05
CA VAL A 30 -0.20 16.34 7.95
C VAL A 30 -0.93 15.66 6.81
N VAL A 31 -0.87 16.26 5.63
CA VAL A 31 -1.36 15.70 4.37
C VAL A 31 -0.14 15.54 3.46
N ALA A 32 0.21 14.30 3.17
CA ALA A 32 1.36 13.98 2.33
C ALA A 32 0.99 12.89 1.32
N GLY A 33 1.75 12.76 0.25
CA GLY A 33 1.52 11.71 -0.73
C GLY A 33 2.16 12.01 -2.07
N ASN A 34 1.74 11.25 -3.07
CA ASN A 34 2.13 11.47 -4.45
C ASN A 34 0.99 11.16 -5.43
N ILE A 35 1.08 11.80 -6.59
CA ILE A 35 0.29 11.49 -7.78
C ILE A 35 1.28 11.13 -8.87
N GLY A 36 1.05 10.04 -9.58
CA GLY A 36 1.95 9.57 -10.61
C GLY A 36 1.26 8.99 -11.83
N ILE A 37 2.03 8.91 -12.90
CA ILE A 37 1.69 8.16 -14.10
C ILE A 37 2.75 7.08 -14.32
N THR A 38 2.31 5.92 -14.74
CA THR A 38 3.17 4.75 -14.90
C THR A 38 2.91 4.04 -16.21
N ASN A 39 3.94 3.41 -16.76
CA ASN A 39 3.84 2.73 -18.04
C ASN A 39 3.13 1.38 -18.00
N ASN A 40 3.12 0.69 -16.84
CA ASN A 40 2.67 -0.70 -16.78
C ASN A 40 1.75 -1.01 -15.58
N GLY A 41 1.59 -0.10 -14.62
CA GLY A 41 0.68 -0.27 -13.48
C GLY A 41 0.90 -1.56 -12.69
N ILE A 42 2.17 -2.03 -12.55
CA ILE A 42 2.43 -3.26 -11.83
C ILE A 42 2.17 -3.11 -10.32
N SER A 43 1.77 -4.21 -9.72
CA SER A 43 1.69 -4.40 -8.27
C SER A 43 2.77 -5.39 -7.83
N ILE A 44 3.25 -5.26 -6.59
CA ILE A 44 4.09 -6.28 -5.97
C ILE A 44 3.33 -7.61 -5.89
N ILE A 45 2.02 -7.58 -5.65
CA ILE A 45 1.16 -8.76 -5.76
C ILE A 45 0.75 -8.92 -7.23
N PRO A 46 1.24 -9.95 -7.96
CA PRO A 46 1.09 -10.06 -9.42
C PRO A 46 -0.36 -10.01 -9.91
N THR A 47 -1.28 -10.64 -9.19
CA THR A 47 -2.72 -10.69 -9.55
C THR A 47 -3.41 -9.32 -9.53
N PHE A 48 -2.79 -8.31 -8.91
CA PHE A 48 -3.28 -6.92 -8.88
C PHE A 48 -2.51 -6.00 -9.85
N SER A 49 -1.62 -6.55 -10.67
CA SER A 49 -0.93 -5.80 -11.72
C SER A 49 -1.88 -5.49 -12.86
N LEU A 50 -1.89 -4.23 -13.32
CA LEU A 50 -2.81 -3.77 -14.36
C LEU A 50 -2.32 -4.14 -15.76
N GLN A 51 -0.98 -4.24 -15.94
CA GLN A 51 -0.30 -4.55 -17.21
C GLN A 51 -0.60 -3.52 -18.32
N GLU A 52 -0.93 -2.30 -17.94
CA GLU A 52 -1.29 -1.18 -18.80
C GLU A 52 -0.86 0.13 -18.16
N PRO A 53 -0.68 1.21 -18.95
CA PRO A 53 -0.45 2.53 -18.42
C PRO A 53 -1.56 2.97 -17.45
N ALA A 54 -1.16 3.56 -16.33
CA ALA A 54 -2.09 3.86 -15.26
C ALA A 54 -1.74 5.15 -14.49
N PHE A 55 -2.75 5.69 -13.82
CA PHE A 55 -2.60 6.69 -12.78
C PHE A 55 -2.43 6.04 -11.42
N ASN A 56 -1.57 6.62 -10.58
CA ASN A 56 -1.38 6.23 -9.19
C ASN A 56 -1.63 7.45 -8.31
N TYR A 57 -2.32 7.23 -7.21
CA TYR A 57 -2.42 8.18 -6.11
C TYR A 57 -2.17 7.44 -4.81
N THR A 58 -1.23 7.94 -4.01
CA THR A 58 -1.07 7.51 -2.62
C THR A 58 -1.07 8.72 -1.71
N GLY A 59 -1.82 8.64 -0.63
CA GLY A 59 -1.97 9.72 0.32
C GLY A 59 -1.77 9.26 1.74
N THR A 60 -1.49 10.21 2.62
CA THR A 60 -1.49 10.04 4.07
C THR A 60 -2.13 11.27 4.71
N LEU A 61 -3.16 11.06 5.50
CA LEU A 61 -3.71 12.04 6.42
C LEU A 61 -3.42 11.56 7.83
N SER A 62 -2.66 12.34 8.61
CA SER A 62 -2.34 12.00 9.99
C SER A 62 -2.48 13.19 10.93
N ARG A 63 -2.77 12.92 12.21
CA ARG A 63 -2.77 13.90 13.28
C ARG A 63 -1.95 13.36 14.45
N GLY A 64 -0.88 14.09 14.80
CA GLY A 64 0.00 13.70 15.91
C GLY A 64 0.85 12.45 15.66
N GLY A 65 0.89 11.93 14.43
CA GLY A 65 1.83 10.93 13.96
C GLY A 65 1.56 9.46 14.33
N LYS A 66 0.64 9.16 15.25
CA LYS A 66 0.34 7.76 15.63
C LYS A 66 -0.71 7.11 14.74
N PHE A 67 -1.77 7.82 14.41
CA PHE A 67 -2.84 7.35 13.55
C PHE A 67 -2.76 8.00 12.18
N SER A 68 -2.98 7.23 11.13
CA SER A 68 -3.10 7.75 9.77
C SER A 68 -4.22 7.05 9.00
N ILE A 69 -4.76 7.80 8.03
CA ILE A 69 -5.65 7.32 6.98
C ILE A 69 -4.88 7.47 5.67
N ASP A 70 -4.61 6.36 5.00
CA ASP A 70 -3.74 6.35 3.83
C ASP A 70 -4.52 5.77 2.63
N PRO A 71 -5.17 6.63 1.81
CA PRO A 71 -5.78 6.20 0.55
C PRO A 71 -4.71 5.83 -0.48
N ASP A 72 -4.97 4.74 -1.21
CA ASP A 72 -4.18 4.28 -2.34
C ASP A 72 -5.13 3.93 -3.49
N VAL A 73 -4.93 4.56 -4.65
CA VAL A 73 -5.76 4.37 -5.84
C VAL A 73 -4.86 4.19 -7.05
N ARG A 74 -5.16 3.17 -7.85
CA ARG A 74 -4.53 2.91 -9.15
C ARG A 74 -5.59 2.60 -10.17
N LEU A 75 -5.55 3.27 -11.31
CA LEU A 75 -6.52 3.09 -12.39
C LEU A 75 -5.82 3.17 -13.74
N THR A 76 -6.14 2.25 -14.65
CA THR A 76 -5.76 2.40 -16.07
C THR A 76 -6.36 3.68 -16.65
N PHE A 77 -5.77 4.22 -17.72
CA PHE A 77 -6.26 5.48 -18.31
C PHE A 77 -7.69 5.38 -18.85
N ASP A 78 -8.13 4.18 -19.21
CA ASP A 78 -9.53 3.93 -19.61
C ASP A 78 -10.48 3.71 -18.41
N GLY A 79 -9.94 3.65 -17.17
CA GLY A 79 -10.69 3.44 -15.93
C GLY A 79 -11.27 2.04 -15.74
N ARG A 80 -10.95 1.08 -16.62
CA ARG A 80 -11.58 -0.25 -16.62
C ARG A 80 -10.92 -1.25 -15.69
N LYS A 81 -9.60 -1.08 -15.41
CA LYS A 81 -8.86 -1.88 -14.44
C LYS A 81 -8.26 -1.01 -13.37
N GLY A 82 -8.09 -1.55 -12.18
CA GLY A 82 -7.49 -0.79 -11.09
C GLY A 82 -7.77 -1.32 -9.72
N GLY A 83 -7.56 -0.46 -8.73
CA GLY A 83 -7.88 -0.75 -7.35
C GLY A 83 -7.92 0.53 -6.53
N ALA A 84 -8.72 0.50 -5.49
CA ALA A 84 -8.82 1.56 -4.49
C ALA A 84 -8.86 0.93 -3.10
N MET A 85 -8.05 1.44 -2.19
CA MET A 85 -8.02 1.01 -0.80
C MET A 85 -7.81 2.18 0.14
N ILE A 86 -8.31 2.07 1.35
CA ILE A 86 -8.14 3.08 2.39
C ILE A 86 -7.57 2.39 3.63
N TRP A 87 -6.29 2.56 3.86
CA TRP A 87 -5.61 2.06 5.04
C TRP A 87 -5.95 2.89 6.26
N LEU A 88 -6.34 2.22 7.32
CA LEU A 88 -6.40 2.75 8.68
C LEU A 88 -5.22 2.17 9.44
N ARG A 89 -4.24 3.01 9.80
CA ARG A 89 -2.96 2.60 10.36
C ARG A 89 -2.70 3.22 11.72
N TYR A 90 -2.11 2.43 12.60
CA TYR A 90 -1.73 2.88 13.92
C TYR A 90 -0.32 2.42 14.29
N LYS A 91 0.52 3.34 14.79
CA LYS A 91 1.84 3.02 15.31
C LYS A 91 1.73 2.58 16.76
N LEU A 92 1.86 1.28 17.01
CA LEU A 92 1.93 0.71 18.36
C LEU A 92 3.21 1.14 19.07
N VAL A 93 4.35 1.08 18.37
CA VAL A 93 5.64 1.58 18.82
C VAL A 93 6.13 2.63 17.85
N ASP A 94 6.54 3.79 18.37
CA ASP A 94 7.09 4.90 17.59
C ASP A 94 8.33 5.44 18.32
N SER A 95 9.48 4.81 18.11
CA SER A 95 10.76 5.19 18.69
C SER A 95 11.76 5.59 17.60
N LYS A 96 12.90 6.17 18.00
CA LYS A 96 13.93 6.61 17.06
C LYS A 96 14.51 5.46 16.23
N LYS A 97 14.59 4.25 16.79
CA LYS A 97 15.20 3.09 16.12
C LYS A 97 14.19 2.04 15.71
N PHE A 98 13.16 1.80 16.50
CA PHE A 98 12.19 0.75 16.25
C PHE A 98 10.78 1.33 16.12
N ASN A 99 10.10 0.97 15.04
CA ASN A 99 8.70 1.32 14.81
C ASN A 99 7.91 0.03 14.57
N PHE A 100 6.72 -0.05 15.14
CA PHE A 100 5.80 -1.13 14.87
C PHE A 100 4.43 -0.56 14.54
N ARG A 101 4.02 -0.76 13.30
CA ARG A 101 2.75 -0.30 12.77
C ARG A 101 1.83 -1.50 12.52
N VAL A 102 0.56 -1.31 12.82
CA VAL A 102 -0.54 -2.21 12.46
C VAL A 102 -1.55 -1.44 11.61
N GLY A 103 -2.29 -2.15 10.80
CA GLY A 103 -3.31 -1.51 9.97
C GLY A 103 -4.36 -2.49 9.47
N ALA A 104 -5.44 -1.91 8.97
CA ALA A 104 -6.48 -2.63 8.25
C ALA A 104 -7.04 -1.76 7.12
N HIS A 105 -7.55 -2.37 6.07
CA HIS A 105 -8.21 -1.65 4.98
C HIS A 105 -9.33 -2.45 4.32
N PRO A 106 -10.43 -1.80 3.95
CA PRO A 106 -11.28 -2.23 2.85
C PRO A 106 -10.61 -1.87 1.52
N ALA A 107 -10.77 -2.73 0.52
CA ALA A 107 -10.28 -2.49 -0.83
C ALA A 107 -11.27 -2.95 -1.89
N PHE A 108 -11.22 -2.28 -3.03
CA PHE A 108 -11.83 -2.69 -4.27
C PHE A 108 -10.75 -2.97 -5.31
N ASN A 109 -10.89 -4.08 -6.02
CA ASN A 109 -10.10 -4.36 -7.21
C ASN A 109 -11.05 -4.41 -8.41
N PHE A 110 -10.68 -3.68 -9.47
CA PHE A 110 -11.42 -3.62 -10.72
C PHE A 110 -10.64 -4.42 -11.77
N ALA A 111 -11.24 -5.48 -12.29
CA ALA A 111 -10.66 -6.36 -13.31
C ALA A 111 -11.64 -6.57 -14.46
N LEU A 112 -11.09 -6.81 -15.66
CA LEU A 112 -11.91 -7.20 -16.80
C LEU A 112 -12.31 -8.66 -16.68
N LYS A 113 -13.59 -8.93 -16.92
CA LYS A 113 -14.17 -10.28 -16.99
C LYS A 113 -14.90 -10.43 -18.33
N SER A 114 -14.54 -11.46 -19.09
CA SER A 114 -15.28 -11.81 -20.29
C SER A 114 -16.57 -12.52 -19.93
N VAL A 115 -17.66 -12.05 -20.50
CA VAL A 115 -19.00 -12.63 -20.35
C VAL A 115 -19.50 -13.01 -21.73
N THR A 116 -20.00 -14.25 -21.85
CA THR A 116 -20.61 -14.76 -23.08
C THR A 116 -22.09 -15.02 -22.86
N GLU A 117 -22.92 -14.38 -23.65
CA GLU A 117 -24.37 -14.56 -23.62
C GLU A 117 -24.92 -14.55 -25.05
N ASN A 118 -25.80 -15.49 -25.40
CA ASN A 118 -26.38 -15.64 -26.74
C ASN A 118 -25.32 -15.68 -27.89
N GLY A 119 -24.16 -16.35 -27.63
CA GLY A 119 -23.10 -16.49 -28.61
C GLY A 119 -22.24 -15.21 -28.82
N LYS A 120 -22.52 -14.13 -28.11
CA LYS A 120 -21.71 -12.90 -28.13
C LYS A 120 -20.87 -12.79 -26.87
N THR A 121 -19.59 -12.44 -27.05
CA THR A 121 -18.66 -12.23 -25.93
C THR A 121 -18.28 -10.75 -25.83
N TRP A 122 -18.35 -10.22 -24.62
CA TRP A 122 -17.87 -8.86 -24.31
C TRP A 122 -17.20 -8.80 -22.95
N ASN A 123 -16.41 -7.77 -22.71
CA ASN A 123 -15.73 -7.55 -21.45
C ASN A 123 -16.49 -6.54 -20.57
N ILE A 124 -16.74 -6.95 -19.33
CA ILE A 124 -17.27 -6.08 -18.28
C ILE A 124 -16.20 -5.77 -17.25
N THR A 125 -16.29 -4.62 -16.59
CA THR A 125 -15.49 -4.33 -15.41
C THR A 125 -16.17 -4.93 -14.19
N GLN A 126 -15.49 -5.87 -13.54
CA GLN A 126 -15.94 -6.50 -12.30
C GLN A 126 -15.22 -5.87 -11.12
N ALA A 127 -15.97 -5.42 -10.12
CA ALA A 127 -15.45 -4.95 -8.85
C ALA A 127 -15.41 -6.11 -7.85
N ARG A 128 -14.24 -6.38 -7.27
CA ARG A 128 -14.05 -7.34 -6.19
C ARG A 128 -13.69 -6.61 -4.91
N ARG A 129 -14.27 -7.04 -3.79
CA ARG A 129 -14.07 -6.44 -2.47
C ARG A 129 -13.15 -7.30 -1.63
N PHE A 130 -12.29 -6.63 -0.87
CA PHE A 130 -11.34 -7.27 0.04
C PHE A 130 -11.32 -6.53 1.37
N ILE A 131 -10.98 -7.25 2.42
CA ILE A 131 -10.56 -6.69 3.71
C ILE A 131 -9.20 -7.28 4.00
N ALA A 132 -8.23 -6.44 4.37
CA ALA A 132 -6.91 -6.92 4.77
C ALA A 132 -6.43 -6.25 6.05
N THR A 133 -5.50 -6.93 6.72
CA THR A 133 -4.79 -6.44 7.90
C THR A 133 -3.29 -6.49 7.66
N GLU A 134 -2.53 -5.59 8.32
CA GLU A 134 -1.07 -5.55 8.22
C GLU A 134 -0.39 -5.50 9.58
N LEU A 135 0.82 -6.08 9.62
CA LEU A 135 1.83 -5.91 10.66
C LEU A 135 3.11 -5.44 9.99
N ALA A 136 3.70 -4.35 10.46
CA ALA A 136 4.84 -3.72 9.81
C ALA A 136 5.88 -3.22 10.85
N PRO A 137 6.68 -4.13 11.43
CA PRO A 137 7.84 -3.75 12.23
C PRO A 137 8.96 -3.21 11.32
N SER A 138 9.68 -2.20 11.79
CA SER A 138 10.86 -1.67 11.11
C SER A 138 11.92 -1.21 12.11
N TYR A 139 13.18 -1.31 11.72
CA TYR A 139 14.34 -0.91 12.50
C TYR A 139 15.24 0.02 11.68
N THR A 140 15.53 1.19 12.24
CA THR A 140 16.37 2.22 11.63
C THR A 140 17.77 2.16 12.24
N ILE A 141 18.77 1.82 11.43
CA ILE A 141 20.17 1.82 11.84
C ILE A 141 20.66 3.26 11.96
N ASN A 142 20.44 4.04 10.90
CA ASN A 142 20.81 5.46 10.80
C ASN A 142 19.88 6.18 9.82
N ASN A 143 20.16 7.46 9.53
CA ASN A 143 19.32 8.28 8.65
C ASN A 143 19.26 7.79 7.18
N HIS A 144 20.07 6.80 6.81
CA HIS A 144 20.20 6.31 5.44
C HIS A 144 19.80 4.85 5.29
N ILE A 145 19.83 4.06 6.38
CA ILE A 145 19.66 2.61 6.33
C ILE A 145 18.57 2.18 7.32
N SER A 146 17.59 1.46 6.82
CA SER A 146 16.57 0.79 7.64
C SER A 146 16.22 -0.58 7.07
N PHE A 147 15.72 -1.44 7.96
CA PHE A 147 15.17 -2.76 7.62
C PHE A 147 13.75 -2.86 8.13
N GLY A 148 12.93 -3.63 7.44
CA GLY A 148 11.56 -3.88 7.84
C GLY A 148 11.12 -5.28 7.47
N ALA A 149 10.13 -5.76 8.21
CA ALA A 149 9.31 -6.87 7.80
C ALA A 149 7.87 -6.37 7.62
N TYR A 150 7.15 -7.02 6.75
CA TYR A 150 5.76 -6.69 6.47
C TYR A 150 4.96 -7.98 6.30
N TYR A 151 3.90 -8.10 7.05
CA TYR A 151 2.93 -9.18 6.88
C TYR A 151 1.57 -8.58 6.56
N LEU A 152 0.93 -9.11 5.52
CA LEU A 152 -0.45 -8.79 5.17
C LEU A 152 -1.26 -10.08 5.10
N HIS A 153 -2.43 -10.04 5.71
CA HIS A 153 -3.46 -11.05 5.51
C HIS A 153 -4.68 -10.40 4.87
N GLY A 154 -5.06 -10.89 3.71
CA GLY A 154 -6.19 -10.41 2.92
C GLY A 154 -7.28 -11.46 2.80
N ASN A 155 -8.54 -11.02 2.88
CA ASN A 155 -9.74 -11.84 2.66
C ASN A 155 -10.57 -11.25 1.54
N GLY A 156 -10.81 -12.04 0.49
CA GLY A 156 -11.80 -11.73 -0.55
C GLY A 156 -13.23 -11.95 -0.03
N LEU A 157 -14.12 -11.04 -0.40
CA LEU A 157 -15.53 -11.10 0.02
C LEU A 157 -16.45 -11.70 -1.06
N GLN A 158 -15.91 -12.15 -2.18
CA GLN A 158 -16.60 -12.83 -3.27
C GLN A 158 -15.92 -14.16 -3.60
N THR A 159 -16.72 -15.15 -4.01
CA THR A 159 -16.26 -16.52 -4.31
C THR A 159 -15.63 -16.68 -5.70
N ASP A 160 -15.74 -15.70 -6.56
CA ASP A 160 -15.22 -15.72 -7.95
C ASP A 160 -13.86 -15.03 -8.09
N GLY A 161 -13.09 -14.92 -7.01
CA GLY A 161 -11.74 -14.37 -6.96
C GLY A 161 -10.96 -14.94 -5.79
N PRO A 162 -9.74 -14.44 -5.52
CA PRO A 162 -8.95 -14.86 -4.37
C PRO A 162 -9.71 -14.69 -3.05
N ILE A 163 -9.73 -15.74 -2.24
CA ILE A 163 -10.41 -15.75 -0.93
C ILE A 163 -9.44 -15.43 0.19
N SER A 164 -8.25 -16.02 0.16
CA SER A 164 -7.23 -15.83 1.20
C SER A 164 -5.91 -15.44 0.58
N THR A 165 -5.27 -14.42 1.14
CA THR A 165 -3.95 -13.95 0.72
C THR A 165 -3.06 -13.79 1.94
N HIS A 166 -1.88 -14.40 1.90
CA HIS A 166 -0.81 -14.18 2.87
C HIS A 166 0.41 -13.61 2.14
N PHE A 167 0.88 -12.48 2.59
CA PHE A 167 2.05 -11.81 2.02
C PHE A 167 3.04 -11.49 3.13
N VAL A 168 4.23 -12.06 3.04
CA VAL A 168 5.35 -11.81 3.97
C VAL A 168 6.48 -11.19 3.19
N ASN A 169 6.96 -10.03 3.60
CA ASN A 169 7.98 -9.28 2.87
C ASN A 169 9.09 -8.81 3.83
N PHE A 170 10.34 -8.93 3.41
CA PHE A 170 11.50 -8.35 4.06
C PHE A 170 12.07 -7.25 3.17
N ILE A 171 12.25 -6.08 3.76
CA ILE A 171 12.59 -4.84 3.07
C ILE A 171 13.88 -4.30 3.65
N SER A 172 14.85 -3.99 2.79
CA SER A 172 15.99 -3.17 3.13
C SER A 172 15.84 -1.83 2.43
N SER A 173 16.11 -0.72 3.11
CA SER A 173 16.00 0.60 2.50
C SER A 173 17.30 1.37 2.67
N PHE A 174 17.80 1.88 1.56
CA PHE A 174 18.98 2.75 1.46
C PHE A 174 18.54 4.07 0.85
N SER A 175 18.68 5.17 1.58
CA SER A 175 18.14 6.47 1.16
C SER A 175 19.17 7.59 1.26
N GLY A 176 18.92 8.70 0.56
CA GLY A 176 19.75 9.89 0.64
C GLY A 176 21.12 9.75 -0.02
N ILE A 177 21.31 8.80 -0.95
CA ILE A 177 22.52 8.65 -1.74
C ILE A 177 22.63 9.86 -2.66
N LYS A 178 23.67 10.65 -2.50
CA LYS A 178 23.84 11.90 -3.28
C LYS A 178 24.27 11.58 -4.70
N LEU A 179 23.53 12.10 -5.67
CA LEU A 179 23.90 12.14 -7.08
C LEU A 179 24.13 13.61 -7.48
N GLY A 180 25.37 14.08 -7.31
CA GLY A 180 25.72 15.48 -7.48
C GLY A 180 25.10 16.40 -6.40
N ALA A 181 24.91 17.67 -6.72
CA ALA A 181 24.51 18.68 -5.74
C ALA A 181 23.01 18.66 -5.41
N THR A 182 22.16 18.25 -6.34
CA THR A 182 20.71 18.46 -6.26
C THR A 182 19.87 17.19 -6.26
N HIS A 183 20.41 16.05 -6.67
CA HIS A 183 19.66 14.81 -6.77
C HIS A 183 20.01 13.85 -5.64
N LEU A 184 19.01 13.07 -5.24
CA LEU A 184 19.12 12.00 -4.25
C LEU A 184 18.55 10.71 -4.84
N LEU A 185 19.27 9.62 -4.63
CA LEU A 185 18.82 8.27 -4.97
C LEU A 185 18.44 7.54 -3.70
N SER A 186 17.36 6.77 -3.79
CA SER A 186 16.98 5.77 -2.79
C SER A 186 16.79 4.43 -3.48
N PHE A 187 17.15 3.35 -2.80
CA PHE A 187 17.04 1.98 -3.29
C PHE A 187 16.48 1.09 -2.19
N SER A 188 15.45 0.30 -2.51
CA SER A 188 14.80 -0.57 -1.53
C SER A 188 14.60 -1.97 -2.12
N PRO A 189 15.60 -2.85 -1.98
CA PRO A 189 15.48 -4.27 -2.35
C PRO A 189 14.62 -5.01 -1.33
N GLN A 190 13.85 -6.00 -1.82
CA GLN A 190 12.89 -6.74 -1.04
C GLN A 190 12.82 -8.18 -1.52
N VAL A 191 12.61 -9.11 -0.57
CA VAL A 191 12.30 -10.51 -0.85
C VAL A 191 10.99 -10.84 -0.19
N TYR A 192 10.07 -11.45 -0.93
CA TYR A 192 8.78 -11.79 -0.36
C TYR A 192 8.30 -13.18 -0.73
N TYR A 193 7.49 -13.72 0.18
CA TYR A 193 6.62 -14.86 -0.02
C TYR A 193 5.19 -14.40 -0.18
N LEU A 194 4.49 -14.94 -1.15
CA LEU A 194 3.08 -14.70 -1.42
C LEU A 194 2.36 -16.03 -1.52
N GLN A 195 1.23 -16.15 -0.82
CA GLN A 195 0.29 -17.24 -0.98
C GLN A 195 -1.09 -16.65 -1.29
N ILE A 196 -1.73 -17.15 -2.33
CA ILE A 196 -3.09 -16.81 -2.73
C ILE A 196 -3.87 -18.12 -2.83
N ASP A 197 -4.77 -18.34 -1.89
CA ASP A 197 -5.51 -19.60 -1.76
C ASP A 197 -4.56 -20.81 -1.67
N LYS A 198 -4.46 -21.62 -2.73
CA LYS A 198 -3.59 -22.82 -2.81
C LYS A 198 -2.32 -22.57 -3.64
N GLU A 199 -2.19 -21.42 -4.27
CA GLU A 199 -1.03 -21.06 -5.08
C GLU A 199 -0.04 -20.24 -4.25
N ASP A 200 1.27 -20.43 -4.46
CA ASP A 200 2.28 -19.69 -3.72
C ASP A 200 3.49 -19.32 -4.58
N GLY A 201 4.32 -18.41 -4.07
CA GLY A 201 5.55 -18.05 -4.74
C GLY A 201 6.52 -17.23 -3.88
N PHE A 202 7.77 -17.26 -4.32
CA PHE A 202 8.87 -16.44 -3.80
C PHE A 202 9.35 -15.49 -4.89
N TYR A 203 9.60 -14.25 -4.51
CA TYR A 203 9.92 -13.16 -5.43
C TYR A 203 11.03 -12.29 -4.88
N LEU A 204 11.80 -11.72 -5.80
CA LEU A 204 12.71 -10.61 -5.55
C LEU A 204 12.11 -9.36 -6.19
N THR A 205 11.92 -8.31 -5.41
CA THR A 205 11.42 -7.03 -5.91
C THR A 205 12.25 -5.88 -5.36
N GLY A 206 12.04 -4.71 -5.88
CA GLY A 206 12.65 -3.50 -5.34
C GLY A 206 12.33 -2.29 -6.17
N ASN A 207 12.56 -1.15 -5.56
CA ASN A 207 12.41 0.12 -6.24
C ASN A 207 13.68 0.96 -6.13
N VAL A 208 13.89 1.76 -7.16
CA VAL A 208 14.90 2.82 -7.23
C VAL A 208 14.16 4.13 -7.43
N VAL A 209 14.37 5.11 -6.55
CA VAL A 209 13.70 6.41 -6.63
C VAL A 209 14.74 7.51 -6.76
N LEU A 210 14.63 8.28 -7.82
CA LEU A 210 15.40 9.50 -8.06
C LEU A 210 14.55 10.71 -7.70
N THR A 211 15.02 11.52 -6.76
CA THR A 211 14.38 12.75 -6.32
C THR A 211 15.27 13.95 -6.53
N SER A 212 14.68 15.15 -6.58
CA SER A 212 15.41 16.42 -6.61
C SER A 212 15.10 17.25 -5.37
N LYS A 213 16.12 17.90 -4.81
CA LYS A 213 15.95 18.90 -3.72
C LYS A 213 15.23 20.16 -4.18
N LYS A 214 15.22 20.42 -5.50
CA LYS A 214 14.68 21.65 -6.11
C LYS A 214 13.29 21.46 -6.74
N SER A 215 12.80 20.21 -6.83
CA SER A 215 11.55 19.91 -7.51
C SER A 215 10.76 18.83 -6.74
N PRO A 216 9.44 18.92 -6.67
CA PRO A 216 8.60 17.87 -6.13
C PRO A 216 8.50 16.64 -7.05
N ILE A 217 9.06 16.70 -8.24
CA ILE A 217 9.04 15.61 -9.22
C ILE A 217 10.05 14.53 -8.83
N ALA A 218 9.64 13.28 -8.90
CA ALA A 218 10.47 12.11 -8.71
C ALA A 218 10.24 11.08 -9.82
N LEU A 219 11.26 10.28 -10.10
CA LEU A 219 11.18 9.14 -11.00
C LEU A 219 11.40 7.87 -10.19
N MET A 220 10.50 6.89 -10.31
CA MET A 220 10.60 5.61 -9.64
C MET A 220 10.64 4.48 -10.68
N TYR A 221 11.63 3.62 -10.55
CA TYR A 221 11.70 2.34 -11.23
C TYR A 221 11.39 1.23 -10.22
N LEU A 222 10.41 0.39 -10.52
CA LEU A 222 10.02 -0.79 -9.75
C LEU A 222 10.25 -2.02 -10.62
N TYR A 223 10.83 -3.07 -10.05
CA TYR A 223 10.92 -4.39 -10.69
C TYR A 223 10.38 -5.46 -9.76
N ASN A 224 9.88 -6.53 -10.36
CA ASN A 224 9.39 -7.73 -9.68
C ASN A 224 9.83 -8.97 -10.47
N LYS A 225 10.71 -9.77 -9.86
CA LYS A 225 11.29 -10.98 -10.46
C LYS A 225 10.79 -12.19 -9.68
N GLU A 226 10.18 -13.15 -10.37
CA GLU A 226 9.88 -14.41 -9.73
C GLU A 226 11.16 -15.23 -9.51
N ILE A 227 11.25 -15.86 -8.34
CA ILE A 227 12.27 -16.87 -8.00
C ILE A 227 11.67 -18.26 -8.26
N ARG A 228 10.50 -18.51 -7.70
CA ARG A 228 9.69 -19.71 -7.90
C ARG A 228 8.23 -19.38 -7.61
N THR A 229 7.32 -19.78 -8.46
CA THR A 229 5.89 -19.58 -8.23
C THR A 229 5.04 -20.54 -9.06
N ASN A 230 3.84 -20.86 -8.55
CA ASN A 230 2.75 -21.44 -9.29
C ASN A 230 1.53 -20.51 -9.37
N ILE A 231 1.68 -19.24 -8.93
CA ILE A 231 0.60 -18.26 -8.96
C ILE A 231 0.27 -17.91 -10.40
N THR A 232 -0.98 -18.14 -10.78
CA THR A 232 -1.52 -17.83 -12.11
C THR A 232 -1.39 -16.34 -12.42
N GLY A 233 -0.86 -16.02 -13.62
CA GLY A 233 -0.66 -14.64 -14.08
C GLY A 233 0.62 -13.98 -13.59
N SER A 234 1.47 -14.70 -12.86
CA SER A 234 2.82 -14.24 -12.54
C SER A 234 3.68 -14.15 -13.81
N LYS A 235 4.62 -13.20 -13.83
CA LYS A 235 5.61 -13.03 -14.89
C LYS A 235 7.01 -13.23 -14.35
N ASN A 236 7.87 -13.88 -15.13
CA ASN A 236 9.26 -14.11 -14.77
C ASN A 236 9.99 -12.82 -14.35
N LEU A 237 9.78 -11.73 -15.10
CA LEU A 237 10.22 -10.39 -14.76
C LEU A 237 9.16 -9.38 -15.20
N ASP A 238 8.76 -8.55 -14.27
CA ASP A 238 7.88 -7.42 -14.54
C ASP A 238 8.52 -6.12 -14.03
N TRP A 239 8.27 -5.00 -14.69
CA TRP A 239 8.87 -3.73 -14.31
C TRP A 239 7.97 -2.55 -14.64
N ASN A 240 8.24 -1.44 -13.97
CA ASN A 240 7.41 -0.26 -14.02
C ASN A 240 8.27 0.99 -13.86
N LEU A 241 8.02 1.99 -14.69
CA LEU A 241 8.58 3.32 -14.55
C LEU A 241 7.45 4.29 -14.23
N THR A 242 7.60 5.04 -13.14
CA THR A 242 6.58 5.98 -12.66
C THR A 242 7.18 7.38 -12.54
N LEU A 243 6.55 8.35 -13.17
CA LEU A 243 6.79 9.77 -12.93
C LEU A 243 5.82 10.25 -11.85
N MET A 244 6.34 10.82 -10.76
CA MET A 244 5.55 11.20 -9.59
C MET A 244 5.70 12.67 -9.25
N TYR A 245 4.62 13.30 -8.82
CA TYR A 245 4.60 14.58 -8.13
C TYR A 245 4.34 14.33 -6.63
N ASN A 246 5.30 14.70 -5.78
CA ASN A 246 5.20 14.55 -4.34
C ASN A 246 4.66 15.83 -3.69
N PHE A 247 3.79 15.67 -2.71
CA PHE A 247 3.29 16.78 -1.90
C PHE A 247 3.36 16.44 -0.41
N ASN A 248 3.66 17.47 0.40
CA ASN A 248 3.65 17.37 1.86
C ASN A 248 3.26 18.74 2.43
N LYS A 249 2.13 18.79 3.14
CA LYS A 249 1.59 19.99 3.76
C LYS A 249 1.23 19.70 5.22
N SER A 250 1.53 20.67 6.08
CA SER A 250 1.18 20.62 7.49
C SER A 250 0.26 21.78 7.82
N PHE A 251 -0.86 21.51 8.51
CA PHE A 251 -1.87 22.48 8.87
C PHE A 251 -2.02 22.52 10.40
N LYS A 252 -1.91 23.70 10.97
CA LYS A 252 -2.24 23.92 12.38
C LYS A 252 -3.67 24.44 12.49
N GLN A 253 -4.43 23.94 13.44
CA GLN A 253 -5.73 24.51 13.77
C GLN A 253 -5.51 25.89 14.39
N ILE A 254 -6.00 26.94 13.76
CA ILE A 254 -6.06 28.27 14.34
C ILE A 254 -7.22 28.23 15.34
N LYS A 255 -6.94 28.54 16.59
CA LYS A 255 -7.98 28.71 17.62
C LYS A 255 -8.61 30.08 17.48
#